data_284902c6d50d4314f8d6d5248805eef6
#
_entry.id   284902c6d50d4314f8d6d5248805eef6
#
_cell.length_a   1.000
_cell.length_b   1.000
_cell.length_c   1.000
_cell.angle_alpha   90.00
_cell.angle_beta   90.00
_cell.angle_gamma   90.00
#
_symmetry.space_group_name_H-M   'P 1'
#
loop_
_entity.id
_entity.type
_entity.pdbx_description
1 polymer ?
#
loop_
_entity_poly.entity_id
_entity_poly.type
_entity_poly.pdbx_seq_one_letter_code
_entity_poly.pdbx_strand_id
1 'polypeptide(L)'
;MDHDGERDKLIRILQGAYSGELAAGYAYRGHWKSAKNPVERIAIQKIEREEWVHRKRVGEMLASLDAQPLQLREAKLWIIGRGIGLACHLIGWFLPMYFAGRLESGNVLEYEDAAGHAARLGLKEFEADLQVMSRVEKEHEDFFLGVIAGHRLLPLMNSIFKWGLAKAPDAKPAPEAVYEIVE
;
A
#
# COMPACT_ATOMS: atom_id res chain seq x y z
N MET A 1 -12.18 -28.77 2.06
CA MET A 1 -11.68 -27.40 1.73
C MET A 1 -10.53 -27.61 0.76
N ASP A 2 -10.50 -26.90 -0.37
CA ASP A 2 -9.44 -27.05 -1.39
C ASP A 2 -8.18 -26.25 -0.91
N HIS A 3 -7.34 -26.92 -0.12
CA HIS A 3 -6.14 -26.30 0.44
C HIS A 3 -5.12 -25.86 -0.63
N ASP A 4 -5.00 -26.63 -1.71
CA ASP A 4 -4.07 -26.29 -2.79
C ASP A 4 -4.54 -25.04 -3.54
N GLY A 5 -5.85 -24.94 -3.83
CA GLY A 5 -6.42 -23.76 -4.44
C GLY A 5 -6.32 -22.49 -3.57
N GLU A 6 -6.48 -22.60 -2.25
CA GLU A 6 -6.32 -21.47 -1.33
C GLU A 6 -4.84 -21.03 -1.24
N ARG A 7 -3.91 -21.99 -1.19
CA ARG A 7 -2.47 -21.70 -1.18
C ARG A 7 -2.03 -20.97 -2.46
N ASP A 8 -2.48 -21.43 -3.61
CA ASP A 8 -2.16 -20.81 -4.90
C ASP A 8 -2.71 -19.38 -5.01
N LYS A 9 -3.91 -19.12 -4.46
CA LYS A 9 -4.47 -17.77 -4.41
C LYS A 9 -3.62 -16.85 -3.52
N LEU A 10 -3.29 -17.31 -2.31
CA LEU A 10 -2.42 -16.56 -1.41
C LEU A 10 -1.08 -16.22 -2.06
N ILE A 11 -0.41 -17.20 -2.68
CA ILE A 11 0.86 -16.98 -3.38
C ILE A 11 0.72 -15.92 -4.49
N ARG A 12 -0.35 -15.97 -5.29
CA ARG A 12 -0.59 -14.98 -6.35
C ARG A 12 -0.79 -13.57 -5.81
N ILE A 13 -1.54 -13.42 -4.71
CA ILE A 13 -1.73 -12.14 -4.05
C ILE A 13 -0.37 -11.63 -3.52
N LEU A 14 0.36 -12.45 -2.78
CA LEU A 14 1.67 -12.07 -2.25
C LEU A 14 2.68 -11.71 -3.35
N GLN A 15 2.69 -12.42 -4.48
CA GLN A 15 3.52 -12.04 -5.64
C GLN A 15 3.09 -10.70 -6.25
N GLY A 16 1.78 -10.41 -6.21
CA GLY A 16 1.21 -9.12 -6.59
C GLY A 16 1.69 -8.01 -5.69
N ALA A 17 1.45 -8.17 -4.39
CA ALA A 17 1.85 -7.23 -3.35
C ALA A 17 3.37 -6.97 -3.37
N TYR A 18 4.20 -8.02 -3.40
CA TYR A 18 5.66 -7.86 -3.44
C TYR A 18 6.16 -6.93 -4.54
N SER A 19 5.57 -7.03 -5.72
CA SER A 19 5.90 -6.13 -6.84
C SER A 19 5.23 -4.77 -6.70
N GLY A 20 4.04 -4.70 -6.11
CA GLY A 20 3.31 -3.47 -5.79
C GLY A 20 4.12 -2.59 -4.85
N GLU A 21 4.60 -3.16 -3.74
CA GLU A 21 5.43 -2.46 -2.75
C GLU A 21 6.75 -1.92 -3.35
N LEU A 22 7.34 -2.63 -4.32
CA LEU A 22 8.49 -2.11 -5.06
C LEU A 22 8.15 -0.82 -5.80
N ALA A 23 7.00 -0.81 -6.49
CA ALA A 23 6.55 0.37 -7.23
C ALA A 23 6.19 1.51 -6.27
N ALA A 24 5.47 1.22 -5.19
CA ALA A 24 5.08 2.17 -4.15
C ALA A 24 6.32 2.82 -3.50
N GLY A 25 7.29 2.05 -3.05
CA GLY A 25 8.53 2.57 -2.46
C GLY A 25 9.27 3.55 -3.38
N TYR A 26 9.38 3.25 -4.69
CA TYR A 26 9.98 4.19 -5.64
C TYR A 26 9.09 5.41 -5.95
N ALA A 27 7.78 5.22 -6.04
CA ALA A 27 6.83 6.30 -6.26
C ALA A 27 6.85 7.29 -5.08
N TYR A 28 6.78 6.80 -3.84
CA TYR A 28 6.83 7.61 -2.64
C TYR A 28 8.17 8.32 -2.46
N ARG A 29 9.28 7.70 -2.87
CA ARG A 29 10.59 8.37 -2.89
C ARG A 29 10.62 9.62 -3.78
N GLY A 30 9.94 9.60 -4.90
CA GLY A 30 9.74 10.77 -5.76
C GLY A 30 8.74 11.75 -5.17
N HIS A 31 7.63 11.23 -4.61
CA HIS A 31 6.54 12.02 -4.07
C HIS A 31 6.99 12.91 -2.90
N TRP A 32 7.61 12.35 -1.84
CA TRP A 32 8.05 13.19 -0.71
C TRP A 32 9.14 14.19 -1.11
N LYS A 33 9.99 13.88 -2.10
CA LYS A 33 10.98 14.83 -2.64
C LYS A 33 10.32 15.99 -3.38
N SER A 34 9.18 15.77 -4.01
CA SER A 34 8.40 16.80 -4.70
C SER A 34 7.52 17.64 -3.76
N ALA A 35 7.17 17.11 -2.59
CA ALA A 35 6.32 17.78 -1.61
C ALA A 35 7.00 19.03 -1.03
N LYS A 36 6.29 20.17 -1.07
CA LYS A 36 6.78 21.46 -0.57
C LYS A 36 6.50 21.66 0.92
N ASN A 37 5.38 21.12 1.40
CA ASN A 37 5.01 21.21 2.80
C ASN A 37 5.88 20.24 3.63
N PRO A 38 6.61 20.72 4.68
CA PRO A 38 7.49 19.87 5.47
C PRO A 38 6.76 18.74 6.22
N VAL A 39 5.55 18.99 6.69
CA VAL A 39 4.75 17.99 7.41
C VAL A 39 4.36 16.85 6.46
N GLU A 40 3.84 17.19 5.27
CA GLU A 40 3.50 16.20 4.24
C GLU A 40 4.74 15.41 3.80
N ARG A 41 5.87 16.10 3.62
CA ARG A 41 7.14 15.46 3.24
C ARG A 41 7.56 14.40 4.25
N ILE A 42 7.51 14.70 5.55
CA ILE A 42 7.89 13.77 6.62
C ILE A 42 6.92 12.59 6.65
N ALA A 43 5.62 12.85 6.54
CA ALA A 43 4.60 11.79 6.52
C ALA A 43 4.78 10.85 5.33
N ILE A 44 4.95 11.38 4.11
CA ILE A 44 5.13 10.55 2.90
C ILE A 44 6.48 9.80 2.95
N GLN A 45 7.51 10.38 3.56
CA GLN A 45 8.78 9.68 3.78
C GLN A 45 8.64 8.52 4.78
N LYS A 46 7.77 8.66 5.79
CA LYS A 46 7.42 7.55 6.69
C LYS A 46 6.72 6.44 5.91
N ILE A 47 5.72 6.79 5.09
CA ILE A 47 5.02 5.84 4.22
C ILE A 47 6.03 5.09 3.33
N GLU A 48 6.96 5.78 2.65
CA GLU A 48 8.00 5.10 1.84
C GLU A 48 8.73 4.01 2.64
N ARG A 49 9.09 4.28 3.89
CA ARG A 49 9.80 3.29 4.72
C ARG A 49 8.92 2.09 5.07
N GLU A 50 7.63 2.33 5.31
CA GLU A 50 6.66 1.28 5.62
C GLU A 50 6.43 0.37 4.42
N GLU A 51 6.36 0.90 3.17
CA GLU A 51 6.31 0.09 1.95
C GLU A 51 7.51 -0.88 1.82
N TRP A 52 8.72 -0.43 2.16
CA TRP A 52 9.89 -1.31 2.15
C TRP A 52 9.82 -2.39 3.25
N VAL A 53 9.21 -2.11 4.39
CA VAL A 53 8.95 -3.10 5.45
C VAL A 53 7.91 -4.11 4.97
N HIS A 54 6.80 -3.65 4.37
CA HIS A 54 5.77 -4.51 3.78
C HIS A 54 6.37 -5.45 2.74
N ARG A 55 7.14 -4.88 1.80
CA ARG A 55 7.82 -5.69 0.78
C ARG A 55 8.71 -6.78 1.38
N LYS A 56 9.51 -6.46 2.39
CA LYS A 56 10.36 -7.44 3.07
C LYS A 56 9.51 -8.56 3.66
N ARG A 57 8.44 -8.21 4.38
CA ARG A 57 7.57 -9.17 5.05
C ARG A 57 6.84 -10.09 4.07
N VAL A 58 6.32 -9.54 2.98
CA VAL A 58 5.73 -10.32 1.88
C VAL A 58 6.74 -11.25 1.25
N GLY A 59 7.99 -10.82 1.09
CA GLY A 59 9.08 -11.66 0.59
C GLY A 59 9.40 -12.85 1.51
N GLU A 60 9.37 -12.63 2.83
CA GLU A 60 9.54 -13.68 3.84
C GLU A 60 8.38 -14.70 3.78
N MET A 61 7.14 -14.23 3.62
CA MET A 61 5.98 -15.10 3.44
C MET A 61 6.07 -15.95 2.17
N LEU A 62 6.47 -15.35 1.04
CA LEU A 62 6.69 -16.08 -0.21
C LEU A 62 7.74 -17.17 -0.04
N ALA A 63 8.88 -16.85 0.58
CA ALA A 63 9.95 -17.83 0.83
C ALA A 63 9.45 -18.99 1.71
N SER A 64 8.65 -18.71 2.74
CA SER A 64 8.06 -19.73 3.62
C SER A 64 7.04 -20.63 2.92
N LEU A 65 6.48 -20.16 1.81
CA LEU A 65 5.57 -20.90 0.93
C LEU A 65 6.31 -21.57 -0.24
N ASP A 66 7.64 -21.65 -0.24
CA ASP A 66 8.46 -22.15 -1.35
C ASP A 66 8.12 -21.46 -2.70
N ALA A 67 7.72 -20.20 -2.64
CA ALA A 67 7.35 -19.40 -3.80
C ALA A 67 8.36 -18.27 -4.06
N GLN A 68 8.46 -17.86 -5.32
CA GLN A 68 9.38 -16.80 -5.73
C GLN A 68 8.64 -15.60 -6.30
N PRO A 69 9.18 -14.37 -6.15
CA PRO A 69 8.69 -13.20 -6.86
C PRO A 69 8.73 -13.37 -8.38
N LEU A 70 7.82 -12.71 -9.09
CA LEU A 70 7.75 -12.74 -10.55
C LEU A 70 8.71 -11.72 -11.17
N GLN A 71 9.89 -12.15 -11.63
CA GLN A 71 10.96 -11.26 -12.10
C GLN A 71 10.52 -10.26 -13.18
N LEU A 72 9.73 -10.68 -14.17
CA LEU A 72 9.22 -9.78 -15.21
C LEU A 72 8.27 -8.73 -14.64
N ARG A 73 7.44 -9.10 -13.66
CA ARG A 73 6.56 -8.18 -12.95
C ARG A 73 7.38 -7.18 -12.11
N GLU A 74 8.41 -7.65 -11.44
CA GLU A 74 9.35 -6.82 -10.69
C GLU A 74 9.99 -5.76 -11.59
N ALA A 75 10.56 -6.15 -12.73
CA ALA A 75 11.17 -5.22 -13.67
C ALA A 75 10.16 -4.19 -14.20
N LYS A 76 8.95 -4.63 -14.54
CA LYS A 76 7.86 -3.75 -14.99
C LYS A 76 7.46 -2.75 -13.90
N LEU A 77 7.22 -3.22 -12.69
CA LEU A 77 6.74 -2.39 -11.58
C LEU A 77 7.85 -1.45 -11.08
N TRP A 78 9.12 -1.85 -11.14
CA TRP A 78 10.26 -0.97 -10.90
C TRP A 78 10.26 0.25 -11.85
N ILE A 79 10.06 0.03 -13.16
CA ILE A 79 9.97 1.11 -14.16
C ILE A 79 8.78 2.02 -13.85
N ILE A 80 7.62 1.43 -13.56
CA ILE A 80 6.38 2.18 -13.26
C ILE A 80 6.58 3.04 -11.99
N GLY A 81 7.09 2.48 -10.91
CA GLY A 81 7.29 3.22 -9.65
C GLY A 81 8.23 4.40 -9.82
N ARG A 82 9.34 4.22 -10.56
CA ARG A 82 10.27 5.33 -10.86
C ARG A 82 9.63 6.38 -11.77
N GLY A 83 8.84 5.95 -12.76
CA GLY A 83 8.10 6.86 -13.64
C GLY A 83 7.08 7.71 -12.86
N ILE A 84 6.32 7.09 -11.95
CA ILE A 84 5.38 7.80 -11.06
C ILE A 84 6.14 8.77 -10.14
N GLY A 85 7.24 8.33 -9.53
CA GLY A 85 8.07 9.20 -8.69
C GLY A 85 8.57 10.44 -9.45
N LEU A 86 8.99 10.29 -10.70
CA LEU A 86 9.36 11.41 -11.56
C LEU A 86 8.15 12.30 -11.89
N ALA A 87 7.02 11.71 -12.21
CA ALA A 87 5.78 12.43 -12.55
C ALA A 87 5.31 13.33 -11.38
N CYS A 88 5.52 12.93 -10.13
CA CYS A 88 5.17 13.74 -8.95
C CYS A 88 5.82 15.13 -8.96
N HIS A 89 6.97 15.30 -9.62
CA HIS A 89 7.62 16.62 -9.77
C HIS A 89 6.97 17.50 -10.84
N LEU A 90 6.16 16.94 -11.73
CA LEU A 90 5.64 17.60 -12.92
C LEU A 90 4.12 17.88 -12.85
N ILE A 91 3.35 16.98 -12.25
CA ILE A 91 1.88 16.99 -12.31
C ILE A 91 1.20 17.80 -11.19
N GLY A 92 1.99 18.51 -10.39
CA GLY A 92 1.52 19.35 -9.28
C GLY A 92 1.25 18.53 -8.02
N TRP A 93 0.67 19.19 -7.01
CA TRP A 93 0.52 18.63 -5.66
C TRP A 93 -0.68 17.68 -5.50
N PHE A 94 -1.83 18.04 -6.07
CA PHE A 94 -3.09 17.35 -5.80
C PHE A 94 -3.16 15.92 -6.39
N LEU A 95 -2.71 15.75 -7.64
CA LEU A 95 -2.83 14.46 -8.32
C LEU A 95 -2.00 13.36 -7.66
N PRO A 96 -0.73 13.60 -7.25
CA PRO A 96 0.02 12.60 -6.49
C PRO A 96 -0.67 12.21 -5.19
N MET A 97 -1.18 13.17 -4.41
CA MET A 97 -1.90 12.90 -3.16
C MET A 97 -3.17 12.07 -3.40
N TYR A 98 -3.95 12.44 -4.43
CA TYR A 98 -5.19 11.73 -4.77
C TYR A 98 -4.93 10.29 -5.19
N PHE A 99 -4.01 10.07 -6.13
CA PHE A 99 -3.73 8.73 -6.63
C PHE A 99 -2.99 7.85 -5.63
N ALA A 100 -2.16 8.42 -4.78
CA ALA A 100 -1.56 7.71 -3.66
C ALA A 100 -2.66 7.13 -2.75
N GLY A 101 -3.51 7.96 -2.17
CA GLY A 101 -4.55 7.46 -1.27
C GLY A 101 -5.52 6.48 -1.94
N ARG A 102 -5.82 6.68 -3.24
CA ARG A 102 -6.64 5.73 -3.99
C ARG A 102 -5.95 4.38 -4.17
N LEU A 103 -4.63 4.36 -4.31
CA LEU A 103 -3.83 3.14 -4.37
C LEU A 103 -3.89 2.40 -3.03
N GLU A 104 -3.69 3.12 -1.91
CA GLU A 104 -3.73 2.53 -0.56
C GLU A 104 -5.07 1.88 -0.25
N SER A 105 -6.17 2.50 -0.67
CA SER A 105 -7.50 1.88 -0.57
C SER A 105 -7.58 0.51 -1.27
N GLY A 106 -6.84 0.30 -2.35
CA GLY A 106 -6.69 -0.98 -3.02
C GLY A 106 -5.85 -1.97 -2.22
N ASN A 107 -4.73 -1.51 -1.65
CA ASN A 107 -3.82 -2.31 -0.85
C ASN A 107 -4.50 -2.83 0.43
N VAL A 108 -5.33 -2.01 1.09
CA VAL A 108 -6.16 -2.45 2.24
C VAL A 108 -6.93 -3.71 1.89
N LEU A 109 -7.67 -3.70 0.78
CA LEU A 109 -8.49 -4.83 0.35
C LEU A 109 -7.64 -6.05 -0.07
N GLU A 110 -6.48 -5.81 -0.71
CA GLU A 110 -5.57 -6.88 -1.13
C GLU A 110 -5.00 -7.61 0.09
N TYR A 111 -4.59 -6.89 1.14
CA TYR A 111 -4.09 -7.49 2.38
C TYR A 111 -5.19 -8.16 3.22
N GLU A 112 -6.42 -7.62 3.23
CA GLU A 112 -7.57 -8.28 3.86
C GLU A 112 -7.90 -9.62 3.18
N ASP A 113 -7.89 -9.67 1.84
CA ASP A 113 -8.12 -10.89 1.08
C ASP A 113 -7.02 -11.92 1.32
N ALA A 114 -5.76 -11.49 1.31
CA ALA A 114 -4.61 -12.34 1.66
C ALA A 114 -4.73 -12.92 3.07
N ALA A 115 -5.09 -12.10 4.07
CA ALA A 115 -5.32 -12.55 5.45
C ALA A 115 -6.44 -13.60 5.53
N GLY A 116 -7.52 -13.42 4.77
CA GLY A 116 -8.60 -14.40 4.67
C GLY A 116 -8.12 -15.75 4.10
N HIS A 117 -7.24 -15.75 3.10
CA HIS A 117 -6.63 -16.97 2.56
C HIS A 117 -5.69 -17.62 3.58
N ALA A 118 -4.85 -16.81 4.27
CA ALA A 118 -3.96 -17.30 5.32
C ALA A 118 -4.73 -17.96 6.48
N ALA A 119 -5.85 -17.36 6.91
CA ALA A 119 -6.73 -17.91 7.94
C ALA A 119 -7.30 -19.29 7.53
N ARG A 120 -7.79 -19.42 6.28
CA ARG A 120 -8.31 -20.69 5.76
C ARG A 120 -7.25 -21.80 5.68
N LEU A 121 -5.99 -21.43 5.52
CA LEU A 121 -4.84 -22.34 5.53
C LEU A 121 -4.30 -22.63 6.94
N GLY A 122 -4.82 -21.97 7.98
CA GLY A 122 -4.34 -22.09 9.35
C GLY A 122 -2.98 -21.41 9.60
N LEU A 123 -2.53 -20.51 8.71
CA LEU A 123 -1.28 -19.75 8.79
C LEU A 123 -1.46 -18.51 9.68
N LYS A 124 -1.60 -18.72 10.98
CA LYS A 124 -1.97 -17.66 11.95
C LYS A 124 -1.00 -16.47 11.98
N GLU A 125 0.30 -16.72 11.82
CA GLU A 125 1.30 -15.63 11.80
C GLU A 125 1.12 -14.77 10.55
N PHE A 126 0.88 -15.38 9.38
CA PHE A 126 0.62 -14.63 8.15
C PHE A 126 -0.68 -13.84 8.24
N GLU A 127 -1.75 -14.46 8.77
CA GLU A 127 -3.02 -13.78 9.00
C GLU A 127 -2.82 -12.53 9.85
N ALA A 128 -2.11 -12.65 10.99
CA ALA A 128 -1.87 -11.54 11.90
C ALA A 128 -1.05 -10.41 11.23
N ASP A 129 0.04 -10.76 10.54
CA ASP A 129 0.89 -9.80 9.85
C ASP A 129 0.13 -9.07 8.72
N LEU A 130 -0.61 -9.80 7.89
CA LEU A 130 -1.40 -9.22 6.79
C LEU A 130 -2.51 -8.30 7.30
N GLN A 131 -3.13 -8.63 8.44
CA GLN A 131 -4.08 -7.73 9.11
C GLN A 131 -3.40 -6.47 9.66
N VAL A 132 -2.16 -6.57 10.15
CA VAL A 132 -1.38 -5.39 10.55
C VAL A 132 -1.10 -4.52 9.33
N MET A 133 -0.62 -5.11 8.24
CA MET A 133 -0.32 -4.40 7.00
C MET A 133 -1.57 -3.70 6.44
N SER A 134 -2.72 -4.38 6.38
CA SER A 134 -3.98 -3.76 5.97
C SER A 134 -4.34 -2.52 6.81
N ARG A 135 -4.11 -2.55 8.13
CA ARG A 135 -4.35 -1.38 8.99
C ARG A 135 -3.39 -0.24 8.69
N VAL A 136 -2.12 -0.52 8.42
CA VAL A 136 -1.13 0.50 8.05
C VAL A 136 -1.51 1.15 6.71
N GLU A 137 -1.92 0.36 5.70
CA GLU A 137 -2.43 0.88 4.43
C GLU A 137 -3.65 1.79 4.64
N LYS A 138 -4.53 1.42 5.59
CA LYS A 138 -5.67 2.26 5.95
C LYS A 138 -5.26 3.59 6.57
N GLU A 139 -4.21 3.61 7.41
CA GLU A 139 -3.64 4.85 7.95
C GLU A 139 -3.04 5.72 6.83
N HIS A 140 -2.38 5.11 5.84
CA HIS A 140 -1.89 5.81 4.65
C HIS A 140 -3.04 6.43 3.85
N GLU A 141 -4.09 5.66 3.56
CA GLU A 141 -5.30 6.16 2.89
C GLU A 141 -5.91 7.35 3.62
N ASP A 142 -6.11 7.22 4.94
CA ASP A 142 -6.72 8.27 5.77
C ASP A 142 -5.87 9.54 5.82
N PHE A 143 -4.55 9.41 5.84
CA PHE A 143 -3.64 10.55 5.71
C PHE A 143 -3.89 11.30 4.39
N PHE A 144 -3.87 10.59 3.25
CA PHE A 144 -4.08 11.23 1.95
C PHE A 144 -5.48 11.84 1.81
N LEU A 145 -6.53 11.17 2.30
CA LEU A 145 -7.90 11.70 2.34
C LEU A 145 -7.96 13.00 3.16
N GLY A 146 -7.33 13.01 4.32
CA GLY A 146 -7.27 14.19 5.19
C GLY A 146 -6.57 15.36 4.52
N VAL A 147 -5.45 15.11 3.84
CA VAL A 147 -4.64 16.14 3.17
C VAL A 147 -5.38 16.78 1.99
N ILE A 148 -6.14 16.02 1.21
CA ILE A 148 -6.88 16.54 0.04
C ILE A 148 -8.30 16.97 0.36
N ALA A 149 -8.74 16.85 1.62
CA ALA A 149 -10.09 17.24 2.03
C ALA A 149 -10.39 18.69 1.65
N GLY A 150 -11.56 18.91 1.05
CA GLY A 150 -12.00 20.24 0.62
C GLY A 150 -11.32 20.78 -0.65
N HIS A 151 -10.40 20.03 -1.29
CA HIS A 151 -9.79 20.49 -2.53
C HIS A 151 -10.82 20.55 -3.67
N ARG A 152 -10.82 21.65 -4.45
CA ARG A 152 -11.80 21.94 -5.51
C ARG A 152 -11.93 20.86 -6.59
N LEU A 153 -10.87 20.10 -6.86
CA LEU A 153 -10.88 19.03 -7.85
C LEU A 153 -11.39 17.69 -7.30
N LEU A 154 -11.52 17.56 -5.98
CA LEU A 154 -11.90 16.29 -5.34
C LEU A 154 -13.27 15.76 -5.81
N PRO A 155 -14.35 16.58 -5.94
CA PRO A 155 -15.64 16.08 -6.44
C PRO A 155 -15.56 15.54 -7.86
N LEU A 156 -14.81 16.20 -8.74
CA LEU A 156 -14.60 15.75 -10.12
C LEU A 156 -13.84 14.42 -10.16
N MET A 157 -12.72 14.31 -9.43
CA MET A 157 -11.92 13.11 -9.39
C MET A 157 -12.71 11.92 -8.80
N ASN A 158 -13.49 12.15 -7.75
CA ASN A 158 -14.33 11.12 -7.15
C ASN A 158 -15.44 10.66 -8.09
N SER A 159 -16.01 11.54 -8.92
CA SER A 159 -17.02 11.15 -9.92
C SER A 159 -16.43 10.22 -10.99
N ILE A 160 -15.15 10.42 -11.35
CA ILE A 160 -14.44 9.62 -12.36
C ILE A 160 -13.90 8.31 -11.78
N PHE A 161 -13.19 8.40 -10.66
CA PHE A 161 -12.43 7.28 -10.08
C PHE A 161 -13.11 6.60 -8.89
N LYS A 162 -14.22 7.16 -8.39
CA LYS A 162 -15.07 6.61 -7.32
C LYS A 162 -14.33 6.27 -6.01
N TRP A 163 -13.26 7.02 -5.69
CA TRP A 163 -12.53 6.88 -4.45
C TRP A 163 -12.99 7.94 -3.42
N GLY A 164 -13.03 7.57 -2.14
CA GLY A 164 -13.41 8.47 -1.05
C GLY A 164 -14.91 8.79 -0.95
N LEU A 165 -15.76 8.07 -1.72
CA LEU A 165 -17.23 8.19 -1.62
C LEU A 165 -17.84 7.22 -0.61
N ALA A 166 -17.09 6.23 -0.15
CA ALA A 166 -17.55 5.26 0.82
C ALA A 166 -17.10 5.65 2.22
N LYS A 167 -18.04 6.13 3.02
CA LYS A 167 -17.98 6.37 4.47
C LYS A 167 -16.91 7.36 4.97
N ALA A 168 -17.40 8.46 5.58
CA ALA A 168 -16.61 9.13 6.61
C ALA A 168 -16.21 8.09 7.67
N PRO A 169 -14.93 8.03 8.06
CA PRO A 169 -14.48 7.05 9.04
C PRO A 169 -15.16 7.33 10.37
N ASP A 170 -15.74 6.29 10.97
CA ASP A 170 -15.99 6.26 12.42
C ASP A 170 -14.60 6.15 13.05
N ALA A 171 -13.93 7.30 13.18
CA ALA A 171 -12.57 7.38 13.69
C ALA A 171 -12.53 7.03 15.17
N LYS A 172 -12.20 5.77 15.48
CA LYS A 172 -11.49 5.45 16.72
C LYS A 172 -10.00 5.44 16.40
N PRO A 173 -9.16 6.19 17.15
CA PRO A 173 -7.72 6.11 16.96
C PRO A 173 -7.28 4.67 17.26
N ALA A 174 -6.63 4.05 16.29
CA ALA A 174 -5.97 2.77 16.48
C ALA A 174 -4.79 2.93 17.44
N PRO A 175 -4.48 1.92 18.27
CA PRO A 175 -3.25 1.92 19.05
C PRO A 175 -2.05 1.95 18.10
N GLU A 176 -1.05 2.78 18.44
CA GLU A 176 0.19 2.89 17.67
C GLU A 176 0.78 1.51 17.38
N ALA A 177 0.87 1.15 16.11
CA ALA A 177 1.60 -0.01 15.68
C ALA A 177 3.09 0.30 15.79
N VAL A 178 3.74 -0.21 16.84
CA VAL A 178 5.18 -0.07 17.05
C VAL A 178 5.87 -1.11 16.18
N TYR A 179 6.30 -0.73 14.97
CA TYR A 179 7.36 -1.46 14.30
C TYR A 179 8.69 -0.98 14.89
N GLU A 180 9.41 -1.85 15.58
CA GLU A 180 10.81 -1.61 15.88
C GLU A 180 11.56 -1.58 14.55
N ILE A 181 11.96 -0.38 14.13
CA ILE A 181 12.86 -0.19 13.00
C ILE A 181 14.23 -0.63 13.48
N VAL A 182 14.60 -1.86 13.15
CA VAL A 182 16.00 -2.32 13.31
C VAL A 182 16.81 -1.60 12.23
N GLU A 183 17.73 -0.72 12.66
CA GLU A 183 18.69 -0.03 11.82
C GLU A 183 19.64 -1.00 11.09
#